data_0d630e4ff0b13a23943455184ffb9d45
#
_entry.id   0d630e4ff0b13a23943455184ffb9d45
#
_cell.length_a   1.000
_cell.length_b   1.000
_cell.length_c   1.000
_cell.angle_alpha   90.00
_cell.angle_beta   90.00
_cell.angle_gamma   90.00
#
_symmetry.space_group_name_H-M   'P 1'
#
loop_
_entity.id
_entity.type
_entity.pdbx_description
1 polymer ?
#
loop_
_entity_poly.entity_id
_entity_poly.type
_entity_poly.pdbx_seq_one_letter_code
_entity_poly.pdbx_strand_id
1 'polypeptide(L)'
;LDIYGARIEITTTEPCFAAPIAGLADDSDISDCIIKDTYVSLTDSAKMWGTGGIAGFGSGNLDNITTDVTLVCVDTDAAVRDEQFMGGAYAAGFLNIRNCSITIDGYDSDHGYVHDGGLVGMYMVYPLELSKTYQGEVLNNKVKGMITFFEDNTDRRAYCQANMGEVMNWTYAYSGFTSDFKRNETYDYSVTLLPEMCSNPSYSDTVTEATAADFGYTTHTCSTCGYT
;
A
#
# COMPACT_ATOMS: atom_id res chain seq x y z
N LEU A 1 5.02 19.77 5.12
CA LEU A 1 3.57 19.64 5.01
C LEU A 1 3.05 18.63 6.01
N ASP A 2 2.02 19.01 6.78
CA ASP A 2 1.39 18.10 7.72
C ASP A 2 -0.07 17.89 7.34
N ILE A 3 -0.50 16.63 7.26
CA ILE A 3 -1.86 16.21 6.91
C ILE A 3 -2.41 15.37 8.07
N TYR A 4 -3.56 15.72 8.58
CA TYR A 4 -4.22 15.01 9.66
C TYR A 4 -5.70 14.76 9.34
N GLY A 5 -6.17 13.54 9.56
CA GLY A 5 -7.58 13.18 9.43
C GLY A 5 -8.13 13.34 8.01
N ALA A 6 -7.29 13.28 6.99
CA ALA A 6 -7.76 13.41 5.62
C ALA A 6 -8.52 12.15 5.16
N ARG A 7 -9.55 12.35 4.35
CA ARG A 7 -10.32 11.28 3.72
C ARG A 7 -10.40 11.52 2.22
N ILE A 8 -9.83 10.60 1.46
CA ILE A 8 -9.79 10.63 0.00
C ILE A 8 -10.53 9.39 -0.49
N GLU A 9 -11.60 9.58 -1.24
CA GLU A 9 -12.40 8.50 -1.82
C GLU A 9 -12.58 8.78 -3.30
N ILE A 10 -12.12 7.86 -4.13
CA ILE A 10 -12.16 7.98 -5.59
C ILE A 10 -12.85 6.74 -6.15
N THR A 11 -13.79 6.95 -7.05
CA THR A 11 -14.39 5.90 -7.89
C THR A 11 -14.18 6.27 -9.34
N THR A 12 -13.58 5.40 -10.13
CA THR A 12 -13.23 5.67 -11.52
C THR A 12 -13.27 4.40 -12.36
N THR A 13 -13.20 4.57 -13.66
CA THR A 13 -13.04 3.51 -14.66
C THR A 13 -11.79 3.75 -15.52
N GLU A 14 -11.01 4.78 -15.16
CA GLU A 14 -9.80 5.19 -15.88
C GLU A 14 -8.58 4.96 -15.00
N PRO A 15 -7.40 4.68 -15.58
CA PRO A 15 -6.16 4.52 -14.82
C PRO A 15 -5.96 5.65 -13.80
N CYS A 16 -5.85 5.30 -12.53
CA CYS A 16 -5.78 6.26 -11.45
C CYS A 16 -4.84 5.80 -10.33
N PHE A 17 -4.09 6.75 -9.80
CA PHE A 17 -3.32 6.55 -8.59
C PHE A 17 -3.71 7.58 -7.54
N ALA A 18 -4.00 7.12 -6.33
CA ALA A 18 -4.47 7.95 -5.24
C ALA A 18 -3.47 7.98 -4.08
N ALA A 19 -3.20 9.15 -3.53
CA ALA A 19 -2.37 9.31 -2.35
C ALA A 19 -2.60 10.68 -1.68
N PRO A 20 -2.21 10.86 -0.40
CA PRO A 20 -2.44 12.11 0.33
C PRO A 20 -1.69 13.32 -0.21
N ILE A 21 -0.49 13.14 -0.76
CA ILE A 21 0.32 14.27 -1.27
C ILE A 21 0.21 14.39 -2.79
N ALA A 22 0.44 13.29 -3.52
CA ALA A 22 0.45 13.32 -4.98
C ALA A 22 -0.02 12.00 -5.57
N GLY A 23 -1.01 12.02 -6.46
CA GLY A 23 -1.35 10.86 -7.27
C GLY A 23 -0.22 10.49 -8.23
N LEU A 24 0.45 11.49 -8.79
CA LEU A 24 1.66 11.34 -9.62
C LEU A 24 2.76 12.28 -9.12
N ALA A 25 3.92 11.73 -8.81
CA ALA A 25 5.13 12.44 -8.43
C ALA A 25 6.25 12.12 -9.43
N ASP A 26 6.50 13.00 -10.38
CA ASP A 26 7.51 12.81 -11.41
C ASP A 26 8.76 13.64 -11.12
N ASP A 27 9.90 12.97 -10.99
CA ASP A 27 11.21 13.55 -10.62
C ASP A 27 11.09 14.54 -9.43
N SER A 28 10.34 14.12 -8.41
CA SER A 28 9.91 14.98 -7.31
C SER A 28 10.62 14.62 -6.01
N ASP A 29 10.92 15.65 -5.22
CA ASP A 29 11.42 15.50 -3.85
C ASP A 29 10.33 15.86 -2.84
N ILE A 30 9.93 14.87 -2.02
CA ILE A 30 8.97 15.05 -0.94
C ILE A 30 9.69 14.75 0.37
N SER A 31 9.74 15.73 1.27
CA SER A 31 10.45 15.56 2.54
C SER A 31 9.77 16.27 3.72
N ASP A 32 10.16 15.87 4.93
CA ASP A 32 9.78 16.51 6.18
C ASP A 32 8.26 16.66 6.34
N CYS A 33 7.52 15.60 6.04
CA CYS A 33 6.06 15.56 6.09
C CYS A 33 5.53 14.64 7.19
N ILE A 34 4.37 14.98 7.73
CA ILE A 34 3.61 14.14 8.64
C ILE A 34 2.23 13.90 8.04
N ILE A 35 1.85 12.63 7.90
CA ILE A 35 0.54 12.20 7.40
C ILE A 35 -0.03 11.24 8.44
N LYS A 36 -1.12 11.62 9.13
CA LYS A 36 -1.70 10.81 10.19
C LYS A 36 -3.21 10.70 10.08
N ASP A 37 -3.73 9.59 10.57
CA ASP A 37 -5.18 9.32 10.61
C ASP A 37 -5.81 9.54 9.22
N THR A 38 -5.10 9.15 8.16
CA THR A 38 -5.50 9.46 6.79
C THR A 38 -6.03 8.20 6.10
N TYR A 39 -7.20 8.35 5.49
CA TYR A 39 -7.89 7.29 4.75
C TYR A 39 -7.86 7.58 3.26
N VAL A 40 -7.41 6.62 2.47
CA VAL A 40 -7.41 6.69 0.99
C VAL A 40 -8.09 5.45 0.44
N SER A 41 -9.17 5.64 -0.28
CA SER A 41 -9.91 4.56 -0.95
C SER A 41 -9.98 4.81 -2.44
N LEU A 42 -9.66 3.79 -3.21
CA LEU A 42 -9.80 3.78 -4.65
C LEU A 42 -10.65 2.57 -5.07
N THR A 43 -11.77 2.85 -5.71
CA THR A 43 -12.65 1.87 -6.32
C THR A 43 -12.53 2.02 -7.83
N ASP A 44 -12.03 1.01 -8.52
CA ASP A 44 -11.68 1.09 -9.93
C ASP A 44 -12.06 -0.19 -10.70
N SER A 45 -12.13 -0.05 -12.01
CA SER A 45 -12.21 -1.15 -12.99
C SER A 45 -11.23 -0.95 -14.16
N ALA A 46 -10.25 -0.06 -13.98
CA ALA A 46 -9.22 0.20 -14.98
C ALA A 46 -8.12 -0.87 -14.99
N LYS A 47 -7.26 -0.83 -16.00
CA LYS A 47 -6.19 -1.81 -16.16
C LYS A 47 -4.95 -1.55 -15.30
N MET A 48 -4.79 -0.36 -14.75
CA MET A 48 -3.64 0.01 -13.93
C MET A 48 -4.05 1.08 -12.92
N TRP A 49 -3.98 0.77 -11.66
CA TRP A 49 -4.43 1.67 -10.60
C TRP A 49 -3.81 1.31 -9.24
N GLY A 50 -3.90 2.21 -8.28
CA GLY A 50 -3.39 1.89 -6.95
C GLY A 50 -3.42 3.03 -5.93
N THR A 51 -3.12 2.68 -4.68
CA THR A 51 -3.08 3.61 -3.55
C THR A 51 -1.72 3.64 -2.89
N GLY A 52 -1.26 4.84 -2.56
CA GLY A 52 -0.01 5.06 -1.82
C GLY A 52 -0.22 5.92 -0.58
N GLY A 53 0.54 5.66 0.47
CA GLY A 53 0.46 6.43 1.72
C GLY A 53 1.09 7.82 1.65
N ILE A 54 1.92 8.09 0.64
CA ILE A 54 2.56 9.40 0.39
C ILE A 54 2.30 9.83 -1.04
N ALA A 55 2.71 9.00 -2.00
CA ALA A 55 2.52 9.21 -3.42
C ALA A 55 1.88 7.97 -4.07
N GLY A 56 1.12 8.15 -5.14
CA GLY A 56 0.51 7.04 -5.88
C GLY A 56 1.52 6.38 -6.81
N PHE A 57 1.97 7.11 -7.82
CA PHE A 57 2.95 6.65 -8.80
C PHE A 57 4.04 7.70 -8.99
N GLY A 58 5.29 7.27 -9.26
CA GLY A 58 6.28 8.27 -9.62
C GLY A 58 7.74 7.89 -9.52
N SER A 59 8.56 8.96 -9.59
CA SER A 59 10.02 8.94 -9.48
C SER A 59 10.51 10.10 -8.61
N GLY A 60 11.73 9.97 -8.06
CA GLY A 60 12.34 11.00 -7.23
C GLY A 60 12.73 10.51 -5.83
N ASN A 61 12.53 11.34 -4.81
CA ASN A 61 12.96 11.02 -3.46
C ASN A 61 11.85 11.26 -2.42
N LEU A 62 11.73 10.33 -1.47
CA LEU A 62 10.96 10.48 -0.24
C LEU A 62 11.94 10.44 0.94
N ASP A 63 11.95 11.48 1.78
CA ASP A 63 12.89 11.57 2.90
C ASP A 63 12.23 12.14 4.17
N ASN A 64 12.50 11.53 5.32
CA ASN A 64 12.05 11.99 6.63
C ASN A 64 10.54 12.22 6.72
N ILE A 65 9.74 11.20 6.33
CA ILE A 65 8.28 11.26 6.33
C ILE A 65 7.73 10.27 7.35
N THR A 66 6.73 10.71 8.11
CA THR A 66 5.97 9.84 9.00
C THR A 66 4.56 9.68 8.48
N THR A 67 4.11 8.44 8.29
CA THR A 67 2.73 8.14 7.87
C THR A 67 2.01 7.23 8.86
N ASP A 68 0.71 7.44 8.96
CA ASP A 68 -0.27 6.54 9.55
C ASP A 68 -1.51 6.59 8.65
N VAL A 69 -1.67 5.57 7.83
CA VAL A 69 -2.64 5.57 6.72
C VAL A 69 -3.43 4.28 6.64
N THR A 70 -4.73 4.43 6.36
CA THR A 70 -5.57 3.33 5.90
C THR A 70 -5.73 3.42 4.40
N LEU A 71 -5.33 2.37 3.69
CA LEU A 71 -5.41 2.28 2.23
C LEU A 71 -6.42 1.21 1.84
N VAL A 72 -7.32 1.52 0.92
CA VAL A 72 -8.36 0.61 0.45
C VAL A 72 -8.38 0.57 -1.08
N CYS A 73 -8.26 -0.62 -1.63
CA CYS A 73 -8.41 -0.90 -3.04
C CYS A 73 -9.58 -1.84 -3.26
N VAL A 74 -10.52 -1.46 -4.12
CA VAL A 74 -11.70 -2.27 -4.46
C VAL A 74 -11.82 -2.38 -5.97
N ASP A 75 -11.62 -3.59 -6.50
CA ASP A 75 -11.92 -3.90 -7.89
C ASP A 75 -13.42 -4.11 -8.08
N THR A 76 -13.96 -3.53 -9.14
CA THR A 76 -15.39 -3.65 -9.50
C THR A 76 -15.64 -4.47 -10.77
N ASP A 77 -14.59 -4.92 -11.45
CA ASP A 77 -14.71 -5.72 -12.68
C ASP A 77 -13.83 -6.97 -12.67
N ALA A 78 -14.33 -8.03 -12.07
CA ALA A 78 -13.66 -9.34 -12.04
C ALA A 78 -13.34 -9.96 -13.41
N ALA A 79 -13.85 -9.40 -14.51
CA ALA A 79 -13.59 -9.89 -15.86
C ALA A 79 -12.34 -9.29 -16.50
N VAL A 80 -11.85 -8.17 -16.00
CA VAL A 80 -10.65 -7.50 -16.49
C VAL A 80 -9.44 -7.98 -15.67
N ARG A 81 -8.39 -8.39 -16.35
CA ARG A 81 -7.08 -8.60 -15.73
C ARG A 81 -6.38 -7.26 -15.70
N ASP A 82 -6.46 -6.61 -14.60
CA ASP A 82 -5.80 -5.36 -14.28
C ASP A 82 -4.56 -5.58 -13.41
N GLU A 83 -3.77 -4.54 -13.25
CA GLU A 83 -2.64 -4.47 -12.35
C GLU A 83 -2.96 -3.44 -11.26
N GLN A 84 -3.11 -3.91 -10.05
CA GLN A 84 -3.41 -3.10 -8.89
C GLN A 84 -2.18 -3.01 -7.97
N PHE A 85 -1.99 -1.85 -7.37
CA PHE A 85 -0.82 -1.57 -6.53
C PHE A 85 -1.21 -0.91 -5.23
N MET A 86 -0.66 -1.39 -4.12
CA MET A 86 -0.81 -0.75 -2.82
C MET A 86 0.54 -0.68 -2.10
N GLY A 87 0.88 0.48 -1.56
CA GLY A 87 2.11 0.63 -0.79
C GLY A 87 2.04 1.72 0.27
N GLY A 88 2.55 1.44 1.45
CA GLY A 88 2.52 2.38 2.58
C GLY A 88 3.26 3.70 2.32
N ALA A 89 4.25 3.72 1.44
CA ALA A 89 4.87 4.93 0.95
C ALA A 89 4.31 5.31 -0.43
N TYR A 90 4.42 4.42 -1.41
CA TYR A 90 3.84 4.63 -2.73
C TYR A 90 3.37 3.32 -3.39
N ALA A 91 2.37 3.43 -4.27
CA ALA A 91 1.79 2.26 -4.93
C ALA A 91 2.78 1.65 -5.93
N ALA A 92 3.25 2.43 -6.89
CA ALA A 92 4.18 1.94 -7.90
C ALA A 92 5.14 3.05 -8.37
N GLY A 93 6.31 2.66 -8.86
CA GLY A 93 7.27 3.60 -9.43
C GLY A 93 8.70 3.40 -8.94
N PHE A 94 9.51 4.43 -9.12
CA PHE A 94 10.93 4.45 -8.77
C PHE A 94 11.24 5.67 -7.89
N LEU A 95 10.97 5.54 -6.61
CA LEU A 95 11.28 6.55 -5.61
C LEU A 95 12.37 6.03 -4.67
N ASN A 96 13.41 6.84 -4.42
CA ASN A 96 14.28 6.59 -3.29
C ASN A 96 13.51 6.89 -2.00
N ILE A 97 13.65 6.03 -1.00
CA ILE A 97 12.94 6.19 0.28
C ILE A 97 13.95 6.15 1.40
N ARG A 98 14.02 7.23 2.16
CA ARG A 98 14.98 7.34 3.27
C ARG A 98 14.32 7.87 4.54
N ASN A 99 14.73 7.33 5.68
CA ASN A 99 14.39 7.85 7.01
C ASN A 99 12.87 7.96 7.26
N CYS A 100 12.05 7.18 6.56
CA CYS A 100 10.60 7.22 6.69
C CYS A 100 10.11 6.25 7.77
N SER A 101 9.03 6.64 8.45
CA SER A 101 8.31 5.80 9.41
C SER A 101 6.88 5.60 8.90
N ILE A 102 6.60 4.42 8.41
CA ILE A 102 5.36 4.07 7.73
C ILE A 102 4.52 3.17 8.62
N THR A 103 3.31 3.58 8.93
CA THR A 103 2.24 2.73 9.49
C THR A 103 1.15 2.60 8.44
N ILE A 104 0.82 1.36 8.09
CA ILE A 104 -0.19 1.04 7.09
C ILE A 104 -1.23 0.06 7.65
N ASP A 105 -2.49 0.34 7.36
CA ASP A 105 -3.60 -0.59 7.48
C ASP A 105 -4.25 -0.70 6.08
N GLY A 106 -3.97 -1.80 5.38
CA GLY A 106 -4.33 -1.99 3.99
C GLY A 106 -5.46 -2.98 3.81
N TYR A 107 -6.39 -2.68 2.92
CA TYR A 107 -7.50 -3.54 2.51
C TYR A 107 -7.57 -3.63 1.01
N ASP A 108 -7.48 -4.83 0.49
CA ASP A 108 -7.52 -5.11 -0.93
C ASP A 108 -8.54 -6.17 -1.27
N SER A 109 -9.34 -5.92 -2.29
CA SER A 109 -10.32 -6.87 -2.85
C SER A 109 -10.24 -6.88 -4.37
N ASP A 110 -9.07 -7.13 -4.89
CA ASP A 110 -8.82 -7.19 -6.33
C ASP A 110 -8.95 -8.62 -6.89
N HIS A 111 -9.35 -8.69 -8.16
CA HIS A 111 -9.44 -9.91 -8.96
C HIS A 111 -8.35 -10.00 -10.05
N GLY A 112 -7.48 -9.00 -10.17
CA GLY A 112 -6.40 -8.89 -11.15
C GLY A 112 -5.03 -9.39 -10.68
N TYR A 113 -4.00 -8.70 -11.09
CA TYR A 113 -2.63 -8.88 -10.62
C TYR A 113 -2.33 -7.89 -9.49
N VAL A 114 -2.26 -8.42 -8.29
CA VAL A 114 -2.07 -7.62 -7.07
C VAL A 114 -0.58 -7.45 -6.76
N HIS A 115 -0.19 -6.22 -6.47
CA HIS A 115 1.16 -5.85 -6.06
C HIS A 115 1.11 -5.01 -4.79
N ASP A 116 1.03 -5.68 -3.65
CA ASP A 116 0.92 -5.03 -2.35
C ASP A 116 2.20 -5.15 -1.55
N GLY A 117 2.61 -4.09 -0.91
CA GLY A 117 3.77 -4.06 -0.03
C GLY A 117 3.63 -3.03 1.08
N GLY A 118 4.12 -3.35 2.26
CA GLY A 118 4.06 -2.45 3.42
C GLY A 118 4.74 -1.10 3.19
N LEU A 119 5.72 -1.04 2.33
CA LEU A 119 6.42 0.18 1.92
C LEU A 119 6.10 0.57 0.48
N VAL A 120 6.25 -0.38 -0.45
CA VAL A 120 6.10 -0.16 -1.89
C VAL A 120 5.30 -1.31 -2.48
N GLY A 121 4.23 -1.02 -3.19
CA GLY A 121 3.45 -2.02 -3.91
C GLY A 121 4.26 -2.62 -5.04
N MET A 122 4.79 -1.81 -5.94
CA MET A 122 5.70 -2.26 -6.98
C MET A 122 6.84 -1.28 -7.21
N TYR A 123 8.04 -1.72 -6.97
CA TYR A 123 9.24 -0.97 -7.32
C TYR A 123 9.58 -1.24 -8.78
N MET A 124 9.27 -0.30 -9.66
CA MET A 124 9.49 -0.47 -11.10
C MET A 124 10.32 0.66 -11.67
N VAL A 125 11.28 0.29 -12.49
CA VAL A 125 11.98 1.22 -13.38
C VAL A 125 11.24 1.25 -14.70
N TYR A 126 10.59 2.34 -14.99
CA TYR A 126 9.97 2.53 -16.28
C TYR A 126 11.05 2.76 -17.35
N PRO A 127 11.01 2.08 -18.48
CA PRO A 127 12.07 2.14 -19.50
C PRO A 127 12.04 3.42 -20.36
N LEU A 128 11.47 4.51 -19.86
CA LEU A 128 11.40 5.75 -20.65
C LEU A 128 12.77 6.36 -20.96
N GLU A 129 13.81 5.97 -20.22
CA GLU A 129 15.19 6.32 -20.56
C GLU A 129 16.13 5.12 -20.32
N LEU A 130 16.21 4.21 -21.26
CA LEU A 130 17.09 3.03 -21.25
C LEU A 130 18.60 3.36 -21.09
N SER A 131 18.98 4.63 -21.09
CA SER A 131 20.36 5.09 -21.00
C SER A 131 20.77 5.54 -19.59
N LYS A 132 19.85 5.66 -18.63
CA LYS A 132 20.18 6.04 -17.25
C LYS A 132 20.39 4.80 -16.39
N THR A 133 21.49 4.79 -15.66
CA THR A 133 21.74 3.86 -14.56
C THR A 133 20.97 4.35 -13.35
N TYR A 134 19.90 3.67 -12.96
CA TYR A 134 19.15 4.01 -11.76
C TYR A 134 19.79 3.32 -10.56
N GLN A 135 20.22 4.11 -9.59
CA GLN A 135 20.65 3.63 -8.29
C GLN A 135 19.53 3.88 -7.30
N GLY A 136 18.83 2.82 -6.91
CA GLY A 136 17.74 2.91 -5.94
C GLY A 136 18.25 2.80 -4.51
N GLU A 137 17.69 3.60 -3.61
CA GLU A 137 18.00 3.53 -2.19
C GLU A 137 16.72 3.47 -1.35
N VAL A 138 16.61 2.42 -0.53
CA VAL A 138 15.53 2.24 0.46
C VAL A 138 16.20 2.06 1.82
N LEU A 139 16.52 3.18 2.50
CA LEU A 139 17.41 3.20 3.64
C LEU A 139 16.76 3.79 4.89
N ASN A 140 17.03 3.17 6.04
CA ASN A 140 16.64 3.63 7.37
C ASN A 140 15.12 3.79 7.54
N ASN A 141 14.33 3.01 6.82
CA ASN A 141 12.88 3.05 6.92
C ASN A 141 12.39 2.09 8.00
N LYS A 142 11.27 2.44 8.61
CA LYS A 142 10.52 1.60 9.54
C LYS A 142 9.14 1.38 8.96
N VAL A 143 8.71 0.13 8.88
CA VAL A 143 7.39 -0.23 8.39
C VAL A 143 6.66 -1.02 9.45
N LYS A 144 5.43 -0.63 9.74
CA LYS A 144 4.55 -1.30 10.69
C LYS A 144 3.15 -1.43 10.10
N GLY A 145 2.47 -2.51 10.43
CA GLY A 145 1.07 -2.67 10.10
C GLY A 145 0.75 -3.94 9.34
N MET A 146 -0.30 -3.90 8.57
CA MET A 146 -0.84 -5.08 7.90
C MET A 146 -1.55 -4.70 6.60
N ILE A 147 -1.55 -5.62 5.63
CA ILE A 147 -2.50 -5.62 4.52
C ILE A 147 -3.39 -6.86 4.63
N THR A 148 -4.69 -6.64 4.54
CA THR A 148 -5.70 -7.69 4.44
C THR A 148 -6.18 -7.77 2.99
N PHE A 149 -5.95 -8.91 2.38
CA PHE A 149 -6.36 -9.21 1.02
C PHE A 149 -7.54 -10.16 1.00
N PHE A 150 -8.56 -9.86 0.20
CA PHE A 150 -9.77 -10.67 0.07
C PHE A 150 -9.82 -11.35 -1.30
N GLU A 151 -9.69 -12.66 -1.34
CA GLU A 151 -9.76 -13.44 -2.57
C GLU A 151 -10.42 -14.80 -2.27
N ASP A 152 -11.53 -15.09 -2.93
CA ASP A 152 -12.30 -16.32 -2.75
C ASP A 152 -11.70 -17.51 -3.53
N ASN A 153 -11.01 -17.26 -4.61
CA ASN A 153 -10.40 -18.28 -5.45
C ASN A 153 -9.09 -18.79 -4.84
N THR A 154 -9.03 -20.07 -4.47
CA THR A 154 -7.89 -20.68 -3.79
C THR A 154 -6.60 -20.63 -4.63
N ASP A 155 -6.71 -20.81 -5.95
CA ASP A 155 -5.53 -20.81 -6.83
C ASP A 155 -4.97 -19.38 -6.98
N ARG A 156 -5.84 -18.39 -7.05
CA ARG A 156 -5.45 -16.96 -7.08
C ARG A 156 -4.86 -16.53 -5.75
N ARG A 157 -5.45 -16.92 -4.61
CA ARG A 157 -4.84 -16.65 -3.29
C ARG A 157 -3.40 -17.12 -3.22
N ALA A 158 -3.12 -18.33 -3.68
CA ALA A 158 -1.75 -18.86 -3.71
C ALA A 158 -0.83 -18.02 -4.62
N TYR A 159 -1.33 -17.56 -5.76
CA TYR A 159 -0.59 -16.68 -6.65
C TYR A 159 -0.33 -15.32 -6.03
N CYS A 160 -1.33 -14.66 -5.49
CA CYS A 160 -1.20 -13.38 -4.81
C CYS A 160 -0.24 -13.47 -3.62
N GLN A 161 -0.38 -14.51 -2.78
CA GLN A 161 0.51 -14.72 -1.64
C GLN A 161 1.99 -14.87 -2.06
N ALA A 162 2.25 -15.51 -3.19
CA ALA A 162 3.61 -15.63 -3.73
C ALA A 162 4.18 -14.29 -4.24
N ASN A 163 3.32 -13.35 -4.62
CA ASN A 163 3.68 -12.07 -5.19
C ASN A 163 3.48 -10.88 -4.22
N MET A 164 2.81 -11.08 -3.09
CA MET A 164 2.69 -10.08 -2.05
C MET A 164 4.00 -10.00 -1.27
N GLY A 165 4.77 -8.98 -1.55
CA GLY A 165 6.03 -8.74 -0.86
C GLY A 165 5.80 -8.33 0.59
N GLU A 166 6.69 -8.73 1.47
CA GLU A 166 6.63 -8.33 2.87
C GLU A 166 6.66 -6.80 3.01
N VAL A 167 7.64 -6.16 2.43
CA VAL A 167 7.83 -4.71 2.51
C VAL A 167 7.81 -4.06 1.14
N MET A 168 8.41 -4.72 0.16
CA MET A 168 8.42 -4.30 -1.24
C MET A 168 8.06 -5.51 -2.09
N ASN A 169 6.97 -5.42 -2.83
CA ASN A 169 6.49 -6.58 -3.54
C ASN A 169 7.43 -6.99 -4.68
N TRP A 170 7.77 -6.13 -5.58
CA TRP A 170 8.54 -6.56 -6.73
C TRP A 170 9.55 -5.51 -7.18
N THR A 171 10.77 -5.97 -7.48
CA THR A 171 11.74 -5.20 -8.24
C THR A 171 11.75 -5.71 -9.66
N TYR A 172 11.15 -5.00 -10.58
CA TYR A 172 11.33 -5.29 -11.99
C TYR A 172 12.72 -4.85 -12.42
N ALA A 173 13.66 -5.77 -12.38
CA ALA A 173 15.00 -5.55 -12.93
C ALA A 173 14.93 -5.66 -14.45
N TYR A 174 14.66 -4.56 -15.15
CA TYR A 174 15.10 -4.47 -16.53
C TYR A 174 16.64 -4.54 -16.58
N SER A 175 17.18 -5.02 -17.68
CA SER A 175 18.61 -5.26 -17.94
C SER A 175 19.51 -4.02 -17.86
N GLY A 176 19.40 -3.22 -16.86
CA GLY A 176 20.13 -2.01 -16.55
C GLY A 176 20.07 -1.67 -15.07
N PHE A 177 19.35 -2.47 -14.29
CA PHE A 177 19.39 -2.39 -12.83
C PHE A 177 20.75 -2.91 -12.37
N THR A 178 21.56 -2.03 -11.85
CA THR A 178 22.85 -2.44 -11.31
C THR A 178 22.67 -3.06 -9.94
N SER A 179 23.63 -3.90 -9.54
CA SER A 179 23.80 -4.48 -8.21
C SER A 179 23.90 -3.43 -7.06
N ASP A 180 23.68 -2.16 -7.33
CA ASP A 180 23.88 -1.05 -6.40
C ASP A 180 22.60 -0.61 -5.68
N PHE A 181 21.51 -1.36 -5.80
CA PHE A 181 20.30 -1.13 -5.02
C PHE A 181 20.55 -1.43 -3.54
N LYS A 182 20.35 -0.43 -2.69
CA LYS A 182 20.62 -0.55 -1.25
C LYS A 182 19.34 -0.59 -0.46
N ARG A 183 19.23 -1.58 0.42
CA ARG A 183 18.11 -1.75 1.35
C ARG A 183 18.61 -2.00 2.75
N ASN A 184 17.93 -1.44 3.74
CA ASN A 184 18.12 -1.75 5.16
C ASN A 184 16.90 -1.37 6.01
N GLU A 185 15.69 -1.47 5.46
CA GLU A 185 14.45 -1.21 6.20
C GLU A 185 14.26 -2.20 7.36
N THR A 186 13.59 -1.75 8.42
CA THR A 186 13.08 -2.60 9.49
C THR A 186 11.56 -2.63 9.46
N TYR A 187 10.97 -3.79 9.74
CA TYR A 187 9.52 -3.94 9.64
C TYR A 187 8.91 -4.81 10.73
N ASP A 188 7.70 -4.42 11.15
CA ASP A 188 6.74 -5.19 11.93
C ASP A 188 5.43 -5.20 11.14
N TYR A 189 5.38 -6.03 10.12
CA TYR A 189 4.40 -6.00 9.07
C TYR A 189 3.98 -7.41 8.69
N SER A 190 2.69 -7.61 8.42
CA SER A 190 2.13 -8.88 8.01
C SER A 190 1.13 -8.72 6.86
N VAL A 191 0.92 -9.80 6.13
CA VAL A 191 -0.14 -9.94 5.13
C VAL A 191 -1.10 -11.01 5.58
N THR A 192 -2.39 -10.70 5.60
CA THR A 192 -3.47 -11.63 5.94
C THR A 192 -4.36 -11.85 4.72
N LEU A 193 -4.60 -13.12 4.41
CA LEU A 193 -5.50 -13.52 3.32
C LEU A 193 -6.81 -14.03 3.88
N LEU A 194 -7.92 -13.43 3.44
CA LEU A 194 -9.27 -13.85 3.77
C LEU A 194 -10.01 -14.36 2.52
N PRO A 195 -10.95 -15.30 2.64
CA PRO A 195 -11.62 -15.90 1.48
C PRO A 195 -12.46 -14.91 0.68
N GLU A 196 -13.11 -13.96 1.35
CA GLU A 196 -13.92 -12.92 0.71
C GLU A 196 -14.16 -11.77 1.68
N MET A 197 -14.46 -10.60 1.14
CA MET A 197 -15.02 -9.53 1.96
C MET A 197 -16.41 -9.94 2.41
N CYS A 198 -16.66 -9.90 3.71
CA CYS A 198 -17.90 -10.36 4.27
C CYS A 198 -19.09 -9.50 3.79
N SER A 199 -19.88 -10.04 2.85
CA SER A 199 -21.03 -9.34 2.27
C SER A 199 -22.17 -9.10 3.26
N ASN A 200 -22.17 -9.79 4.39
CA ASN A 200 -23.19 -9.64 5.44
C ASN A 200 -22.56 -9.79 6.82
N PRO A 201 -21.76 -8.80 7.26
CA PRO A 201 -21.03 -8.86 8.52
C PRO A 201 -21.99 -8.83 9.72
N SER A 202 -21.74 -9.71 10.67
CA SER A 202 -22.41 -9.72 11.97
C SER A 202 -21.36 -9.49 13.04
N TYR A 203 -21.32 -8.29 13.59
CA TYR A 203 -20.28 -7.91 14.54
C TYR A 203 -20.66 -8.26 15.99
N SER A 204 -19.67 -8.74 16.73
CA SER A 204 -19.67 -8.80 18.19
C SER A 204 -18.63 -7.81 18.72
N ASP A 205 -19.01 -7.10 19.76
CA ASP A 205 -18.20 -6.06 20.34
C ASP A 205 -17.49 -6.55 21.60
N THR A 206 -16.21 -6.27 21.70
CA THR A 206 -15.43 -6.47 22.93
C THR A 206 -14.89 -5.13 23.39
N VAL A 207 -15.30 -4.68 24.58
CA VAL A 207 -14.82 -3.43 25.16
C VAL A 207 -13.58 -3.69 25.99
N THR A 208 -12.50 -2.98 25.69
CA THR A 208 -11.32 -2.88 26.54
C THR A 208 -11.39 -1.56 27.28
N GLU A 209 -11.55 -1.63 28.59
CA GLU A 209 -11.67 -0.45 29.44
C GLU A 209 -10.38 0.36 29.49
N ALA A 210 -10.51 1.68 29.62
CA ALA A 210 -9.37 2.57 29.78
C ALA A 210 -8.64 2.29 31.10
N THR A 211 -7.33 2.38 31.08
CA THR A 211 -6.48 2.34 32.27
C THR A 211 -5.82 3.70 32.51
N ALA A 212 -5.05 3.84 33.57
CA ALA A 212 -4.29 5.08 33.82
C ALA A 212 -3.17 5.31 32.79
N ALA A 213 -2.78 4.28 32.03
CA ALA A 213 -1.72 4.31 31.05
C ALA A 213 -2.21 4.25 29.59
N ASP A 214 -3.39 3.66 29.35
CA ASP A 214 -3.91 3.39 28.00
C ASP A 214 -5.36 3.81 27.85
N PHE A 215 -5.72 4.30 26.67
CA PHE A 215 -7.11 4.57 26.31
C PHE A 215 -7.90 3.26 26.17
N GLY A 216 -9.17 3.30 26.55
CA GLY A 216 -10.10 2.22 26.23
C GLY A 216 -10.46 2.23 24.76
N TYR A 217 -10.81 1.06 24.24
CA TYR A 217 -11.26 0.90 22.87
C TYR A 217 -12.30 -0.24 22.75
N THR A 218 -13.06 -0.22 21.69
CA THR A 218 -13.99 -1.30 21.35
C THR A 218 -13.47 -2.02 20.12
N THR A 219 -13.31 -3.32 20.24
CA THR A 219 -12.96 -4.20 19.11
C THR A 219 -14.26 -4.78 18.54
N HIS A 220 -14.48 -4.59 17.24
CA HIS A 220 -15.61 -5.13 16.52
C HIS A 220 -15.16 -6.37 15.74
N THR A 221 -15.53 -7.56 16.17
CA THR A 221 -15.19 -8.80 15.49
C THR A 221 -16.37 -9.34 14.69
N CYS A 222 -16.19 -9.54 13.40
CA CYS A 222 -17.21 -10.17 12.58
C CYS A 222 -17.31 -11.66 12.89
N SER A 223 -18.47 -12.10 13.38
CA SER A 223 -18.71 -13.51 13.72
C SER A 223 -18.79 -14.41 12.49
N THR A 224 -19.00 -13.84 11.31
CA THR A 224 -19.13 -14.60 10.05
C THR A 224 -17.77 -14.93 9.44
N CYS A 225 -16.83 -13.98 9.42
CA CYS A 225 -15.51 -14.15 8.78
C CYS A 225 -14.32 -14.03 9.75
N GLY A 226 -14.55 -13.66 11.01
CA GLY A 226 -13.50 -13.49 12.01
C GLY A 226 -12.70 -12.19 11.88
N TYR A 227 -13.08 -11.32 10.96
CA TYR A 227 -12.45 -10.02 10.80
C TYR A 227 -12.66 -9.14 12.05
N THR A 228 -11.62 -8.46 12.46
CA THR A 228 -11.62 -7.61 13.67
C THR A 228 -11.21 -6.19 13.32
#